data_4146a8642bd4fd6ff78ec044ff916d04
#
_entry.id   4146a8642bd4fd6ff78ec044ff916d04
#
_cell.length_a   1.000
_cell.length_b   1.000
_cell.length_c   1.000
_cell.angle_alpha   90.00
_cell.angle_beta   90.00
_cell.angle_gamma   90.00
#
_symmetry.space_group_name_H-M   'P 1'
#
loop_
_entity.id
_entity.type
_entity.pdbx_description
1 polymer ?
#
loop_
_entity_poly.entity_id
_entity_poly.type
_entity_poly.pdbx_seq_one_letter_code
_entity_poly.pdbx_strand_id
1 'polypeptide(L)'
;MDIFFDYLMRNGVPRETIDILLMFPIMAGFIVAARQIVGIKAFGIYTPLIITFALTEIRFKYGVSIFIVSLLVASIVRFLLRKIRILYLPKMALILSITALSMFFSLIWGIFSDSTMFVQASIYQILIIITLVEKFINAQMEKGYRTAVILSLETLILASIGNLIMTTTRLRDLVFYNPWVILIVFAGIIFLGRYEGLRISEYIRFRRIISNQ
;
A
#
# COMPACT_ATOMS: atom_id res chain seq x y z
N MET A 1 -7.63 -27.82 14.60
CA MET A 1 -7.43 -26.36 14.54
C MET A 1 -8.73 -25.62 14.43
N ASP A 2 -9.73 -26.20 13.83
CA ASP A 2 -11.09 -25.63 13.72
C ASP A 2 -11.67 -25.24 15.08
N ILE A 3 -11.40 -26.04 16.12
CA ILE A 3 -11.87 -25.79 17.51
C ILE A 3 -11.35 -24.46 18.07
N PHE A 4 -10.10 -24.06 17.75
CA PHE A 4 -9.51 -22.80 18.22
C PHE A 4 -10.11 -21.59 17.50
N PHE A 5 -10.28 -21.66 16.20
CA PHE A 5 -10.92 -20.58 15.44
C PHE A 5 -12.42 -20.47 15.74
N ASP A 6 -13.11 -21.60 15.92
CA ASP A 6 -14.49 -21.61 16.39
C ASP A 6 -14.64 -21.00 17.78
N TYR A 7 -13.70 -21.26 18.69
CA TYR A 7 -13.67 -20.64 20.01
C TYR A 7 -13.52 -19.11 19.90
N LEU A 8 -12.61 -18.60 19.04
CA LEU A 8 -12.45 -17.16 18.83
C LEU A 8 -13.72 -16.52 18.26
N MET A 9 -14.34 -17.15 17.26
CA MET A 9 -15.58 -16.65 16.66
C MET A 9 -16.75 -16.66 17.65
N ARG A 10 -16.87 -17.69 18.50
CA ARG A 10 -17.89 -17.74 19.57
C ARG A 10 -17.68 -16.66 20.64
N ASN A 11 -16.46 -16.21 20.87
CA ASN A 11 -16.13 -15.12 21.78
C ASN A 11 -16.19 -13.73 21.11
N GLY A 12 -16.79 -13.61 19.92
CA GLY A 12 -17.10 -12.34 19.28
C GLY A 12 -16.00 -11.79 18.35
N VAL A 13 -14.97 -12.58 18.01
CA VAL A 13 -13.96 -12.18 17.02
C VAL A 13 -14.52 -12.42 15.60
N PRO A 14 -14.71 -11.38 14.77
CA PRO A 14 -15.17 -11.54 13.40
C PRO A 14 -14.19 -12.39 12.58
N ARG A 15 -14.70 -13.27 11.72
CA ARG A 15 -13.88 -14.08 10.80
C ARG A 15 -12.96 -13.19 9.94
N GLU A 16 -13.45 -12.05 9.51
CA GLU A 16 -12.68 -11.08 8.71
C GLU A 16 -11.40 -10.61 9.42
N THR A 17 -11.48 -10.39 10.74
CA THR A 17 -10.31 -10.00 11.54
C THR A 17 -9.27 -11.13 11.59
N ILE A 18 -9.72 -12.39 11.74
CA ILE A 18 -8.84 -13.55 11.74
C ILE A 18 -8.17 -13.70 10.37
N ASP A 19 -8.95 -13.60 9.29
CA ASP A 19 -8.46 -13.67 7.91
C ASP A 19 -7.39 -12.59 7.63
N ILE A 20 -7.63 -11.36 8.05
CA ILE A 20 -6.66 -10.25 7.89
C ILE A 20 -5.37 -10.55 8.65
N LEU A 21 -5.45 -11.00 9.90
CA LEU A 21 -4.28 -11.30 10.72
C LEU A 21 -3.45 -12.46 10.17
N LEU A 22 -4.11 -13.51 9.66
CA LEU A 22 -3.44 -14.65 9.05
C LEU A 22 -2.81 -14.31 7.70
N MET A 23 -3.45 -13.42 6.92
CA MET A 23 -2.93 -12.99 5.63
C MET A 23 -1.80 -11.97 5.75
N PHE A 24 -1.67 -11.28 6.89
CA PHE A 24 -0.65 -10.25 7.10
C PHE A 24 0.79 -10.75 6.87
N PRO A 25 1.25 -11.88 7.44
CA PRO A 25 2.58 -12.43 7.19
C PRO A 25 2.81 -12.80 5.72
N ILE A 26 1.78 -13.31 5.05
CA ILE A 26 1.84 -13.71 3.65
C ILE A 26 2.05 -12.48 2.78
N MET A 27 1.29 -11.42 3.03
CA MET A 27 1.41 -10.16 2.32
C MET A 27 2.77 -9.48 2.57
N ALA A 28 3.25 -9.51 3.81
CA ALA A 28 4.59 -9.02 4.13
C ALA A 28 5.67 -9.82 3.37
N GLY A 29 5.55 -11.15 3.34
CA GLY A 29 6.44 -12.03 2.58
C GLY A 29 6.42 -11.76 1.08
N PHE A 30 5.24 -11.57 0.50
CA PHE A 30 5.06 -11.19 -0.90
C PHE A 30 5.77 -9.87 -1.23
N ILE A 31 5.56 -8.83 -0.41
CA ILE A 31 6.18 -7.51 -0.62
C ILE A 31 7.70 -7.61 -0.48
N VAL A 32 8.23 -8.36 0.49
CA VAL A 32 9.66 -8.59 0.66
C VAL A 32 10.22 -9.32 -0.57
N ALA A 33 9.55 -10.38 -1.05
CA ALA A 33 9.95 -11.11 -2.24
C ALA A 33 9.98 -10.20 -3.49
N ALA A 34 8.94 -9.41 -3.71
CA ALA A 34 8.89 -8.46 -4.82
C ALA A 34 10.02 -7.41 -4.76
N ARG A 35 10.39 -6.96 -3.57
CA ARG A 35 11.49 -5.99 -3.39
C ARG A 35 12.87 -6.62 -3.54
N GLN A 36 13.06 -7.81 -3.01
CA GLN A 36 14.35 -8.48 -2.98
C GLN A 36 14.68 -9.14 -4.32
N ILE A 37 13.71 -9.83 -4.92
CA ILE A 37 13.90 -10.58 -6.17
C ILE A 37 13.74 -9.65 -7.38
N VAL A 38 12.61 -8.94 -7.47
CA VAL A 38 12.30 -8.08 -8.63
C VAL A 38 13.06 -6.76 -8.57
N GLY A 39 13.27 -6.21 -7.36
CA GLY A 39 13.97 -4.95 -7.14
C GLY A 39 13.06 -3.73 -7.16
N ILE A 40 11.78 -3.90 -6.88
CA ILE A 40 10.80 -2.80 -6.73
C ILE A 40 11.15 -2.00 -5.47
N LYS A 41 11.26 -0.68 -5.59
CA LYS A 41 11.70 0.17 -4.47
C LYS A 41 10.57 0.55 -3.54
N ALA A 42 9.41 0.95 -4.06
CA ALA A 42 8.22 1.38 -3.33
C ALA A 42 8.50 2.26 -2.08
N PHE A 43 7.47 2.69 -1.35
CA PHE A 43 7.62 3.40 -0.07
C PHE A 43 7.84 2.44 1.11
N GLY A 44 8.92 1.67 1.09
CA GLY A 44 9.20 0.68 2.12
C GLY A 44 8.31 -0.57 2.01
N ILE A 45 8.22 -1.36 3.07
CA ILE A 45 7.41 -2.59 3.14
C ILE A 45 6.01 -2.28 3.69
N TYR A 46 5.97 -1.42 4.68
CA TYR A 46 4.76 -1.09 5.44
C TYR A 46 3.70 -0.37 4.60
N THR A 47 4.12 0.59 3.76
CA THR A 47 3.16 1.40 2.97
C THR A 47 2.37 0.59 1.95
N PRO A 48 2.99 -0.23 1.05
CA PRO A 48 2.21 -1.06 0.13
C PRO A 48 1.34 -2.09 0.86
N LEU A 49 1.77 -2.58 2.02
CA LEU A 49 1.01 -3.52 2.84
C LEU A 49 -0.29 -2.88 3.36
N ILE A 50 -0.22 -1.70 3.96
CA ILE A 50 -1.41 -0.99 4.47
C ILE A 50 -2.36 -0.62 3.33
N ILE A 51 -1.83 -0.16 2.18
CA ILE A 51 -2.66 0.15 1.01
C ILE A 51 -3.37 -1.09 0.50
N THR A 52 -2.71 -2.26 0.51
CA THR A 52 -3.34 -3.53 0.15
C THR A 52 -4.59 -3.77 0.99
N PHE A 53 -4.50 -3.64 2.31
CA PHE A 53 -5.66 -3.80 3.19
C PHE A 53 -6.72 -2.73 2.96
N ALA A 54 -6.32 -1.47 2.77
CA ALA A 54 -7.26 -0.40 2.45
C ALA A 54 -8.02 -0.65 1.13
N LEU A 55 -7.33 -1.15 0.09
CA LEU A 55 -7.94 -1.50 -1.19
C LEU A 55 -8.86 -2.72 -1.10
N THR A 56 -8.65 -3.61 -0.13
CA THR A 56 -9.51 -4.77 0.08
C THR A 56 -10.86 -4.36 0.68
N GLU A 57 -10.86 -3.38 1.56
CA GLU A 57 -12.08 -2.83 2.18
C GLU A 57 -12.90 -1.96 1.21
N ILE A 58 -12.22 -1.17 0.37
CA ILE A 58 -12.87 -0.36 -0.66
C ILE A 58 -12.88 -1.15 -1.98
N ARG A 59 -13.91 -1.04 -2.77
CA ARG A 59 -13.87 -1.54 -4.16
C ARG A 59 -12.64 -0.98 -4.86
N PHE A 60 -11.80 -1.85 -5.39
CA PHE A 60 -10.48 -1.54 -5.97
C PHE A 60 -10.43 -0.27 -6.84
N LYS A 61 -11.40 -0.12 -7.76
CA LYS A 61 -11.47 1.05 -8.66
C LYS A 61 -11.55 2.38 -7.90
N TYR A 62 -12.30 2.42 -6.81
CA TYR A 62 -12.52 3.64 -6.03
C TYR A 62 -11.32 3.96 -5.14
N GLY A 63 -10.75 2.95 -4.51
CA GLY A 63 -9.53 3.12 -3.72
C GLY A 63 -8.37 3.68 -4.54
N VAL A 64 -8.16 3.15 -5.75
CA VAL A 64 -7.14 3.64 -6.68
C VAL A 64 -7.43 5.08 -7.13
N SER A 65 -8.71 5.40 -7.43
CA SER A 65 -9.09 6.76 -7.85
C SER A 65 -8.85 7.79 -6.74
N ILE A 66 -9.29 7.49 -5.51
CA ILE A 66 -9.07 8.36 -4.34
C ILE A 66 -7.56 8.55 -4.10
N PHE A 67 -6.78 7.49 -4.20
CA PHE A 67 -5.34 7.55 -4.07
C PHE A 67 -4.71 8.50 -5.09
N ILE A 68 -5.03 8.36 -6.38
CA ILE A 68 -4.46 9.21 -7.44
C ILE A 68 -4.87 10.66 -7.24
N VAL A 69 -6.15 10.92 -6.98
CA VAL A 69 -6.66 12.29 -6.74
C VAL A 69 -5.95 12.94 -5.56
N SER A 70 -5.76 12.21 -4.47
CA SER A 70 -5.06 12.72 -3.28
C SER A 70 -3.61 13.10 -3.56
N LEU A 71 -2.89 12.28 -4.33
CA LEU A 71 -1.51 12.58 -4.72
C LEU A 71 -1.43 13.79 -5.66
N LEU A 72 -2.40 13.94 -6.58
CA LEU A 72 -2.47 15.10 -7.47
C LEU A 72 -2.72 16.37 -6.68
N VAL A 73 -3.71 16.39 -5.80
CA VAL A 73 -4.01 17.55 -4.94
C VAL A 73 -2.80 17.92 -4.10
N ALA A 74 -2.19 16.95 -3.42
CA ALA A 74 -0.99 17.17 -2.61
C ALA A 74 0.17 17.76 -3.43
N SER A 75 0.38 17.28 -4.66
CA SER A 75 1.40 17.81 -5.57
C SER A 75 1.14 19.26 -5.97
N ILE A 76 -0.13 19.58 -6.30
CA ILE A 76 -0.55 20.94 -6.67
C ILE A 76 -0.35 21.89 -5.48
N VAL A 77 -0.83 21.51 -4.31
CA VAL A 77 -0.70 22.31 -3.07
C VAL A 77 0.78 22.56 -2.76
N ARG A 78 1.61 21.50 -2.83
CA ARG A 78 3.05 21.66 -2.64
C ARG A 78 3.67 22.60 -3.66
N PHE A 79 3.27 22.52 -4.93
CA PHE A 79 3.77 23.41 -5.97
C PHE A 79 3.43 24.89 -5.68
N LEU A 80 2.19 25.16 -5.25
CA LEU A 80 1.76 26.50 -4.84
C LEU A 80 2.54 27.00 -3.62
N LEU A 81 2.74 26.15 -2.61
CA LEU A 81 3.48 26.47 -1.40
C LEU A 81 5.00 26.54 -1.60
N ARG A 82 5.52 26.16 -2.78
CA ARG A 82 6.96 26.24 -3.07
C ARG A 82 7.50 27.67 -3.05
N LYS A 83 6.66 28.64 -3.44
CA LYS A 83 7.03 30.06 -3.49
C LYS A 83 7.04 30.72 -2.11
N ILE A 84 6.41 30.09 -1.11
CA ILE A 84 6.26 30.67 0.23
C ILE A 84 7.38 30.11 1.11
N ARG A 85 8.11 31.00 1.78
CA ARG A 85 9.19 30.64 2.72
C ARG A 85 8.61 30.25 4.08
N ILE A 86 8.09 29.04 4.20
CA ILE A 86 7.57 28.46 5.43
C ILE A 86 8.48 27.31 5.86
N LEU A 87 8.66 27.13 7.18
CA LEU A 87 9.37 26.00 7.77
C LEU A 87 8.75 24.67 7.31
N TYR A 88 9.56 23.61 7.35
CA TYR A 88 9.17 22.28 6.90
C TYR A 88 7.89 21.75 7.56
N LEU A 89 7.82 21.76 8.90
CA LEU A 89 6.67 21.19 9.65
C LEU A 89 5.34 21.91 9.35
N PRO A 90 5.24 23.27 9.44
CA PRO A 90 4.02 23.97 9.04
C PRO A 90 3.62 23.74 7.59
N LYS A 91 4.61 23.64 6.70
CA LYS A 91 4.37 23.37 5.28
C LYS A 91 3.73 21.99 5.07
N MET A 92 4.26 20.96 5.75
CA MET A 92 3.68 19.62 5.72
C MET A 92 2.26 19.62 6.28
N ALA A 93 2.05 20.27 7.42
CA ALA A 93 0.73 20.37 8.04
C ALA A 93 -0.29 21.02 7.08
N LEU A 94 0.07 22.10 6.39
CA LEU A 94 -0.81 22.74 5.39
C LEU A 94 -1.14 21.81 4.23
N ILE A 95 -0.15 21.10 3.67
CA ILE A 95 -0.38 20.17 2.57
C ILE A 95 -1.35 19.07 3.01
N LEU A 96 -1.13 18.45 4.16
CA LEU A 96 -1.97 17.39 4.69
C LEU A 96 -3.40 17.89 4.99
N SER A 97 -3.53 19.06 5.60
CA SER A 97 -4.84 19.67 5.91
C SER A 97 -5.63 19.98 4.64
N ILE A 98 -5.01 20.58 3.63
CA ILE A 98 -5.70 20.89 2.37
C ILE A 98 -6.06 19.59 1.62
N THR A 99 -5.20 18.57 1.67
CA THR A 99 -5.53 17.26 1.09
C THR A 99 -6.70 16.60 1.81
N ALA A 100 -6.74 16.65 3.13
CA ALA A 100 -7.87 16.14 3.91
C ALA A 100 -9.17 16.89 3.59
N LEU A 101 -9.11 18.22 3.47
CA LEU A 101 -10.26 19.03 3.04
C LEU A 101 -10.71 18.68 1.62
N SER A 102 -9.78 18.43 0.70
CA SER A 102 -10.13 18.03 -0.67
C SER A 102 -10.85 16.68 -0.71
N MET A 103 -10.46 15.75 0.16
CA MET A 103 -11.18 14.49 0.34
C MET A 103 -12.59 14.71 0.88
N PHE A 104 -12.74 15.58 1.87
CA PHE A 104 -14.07 15.96 2.39
C PHE A 104 -14.95 16.55 1.28
N PHE A 105 -14.44 17.44 0.46
CA PHE A 105 -15.18 17.96 -0.70
C PHE A 105 -15.50 16.88 -1.73
N SER A 106 -14.63 15.90 -1.93
CA SER A 106 -14.90 14.78 -2.83
C SER A 106 -16.05 13.88 -2.34
N LEU A 107 -16.20 13.73 -1.01
CA LEU A 107 -17.37 13.05 -0.42
C LEU A 107 -18.67 13.80 -0.70
N ILE A 108 -18.67 15.12 -0.52
CA ILE A 108 -19.83 15.97 -0.81
C ILE A 108 -20.19 15.88 -2.29
N TRP A 109 -19.21 15.99 -3.18
CA TRP A 109 -19.41 15.84 -4.63
C TRP A 109 -19.99 14.47 -4.99
N GLY A 110 -19.53 13.41 -4.33
CA GLY A 110 -20.05 12.06 -4.50
C GLY A 110 -21.55 11.95 -4.20
N ILE A 111 -22.02 12.62 -3.16
CA ILE A 111 -23.44 12.68 -2.79
C ILE A 111 -24.27 13.38 -3.89
N PHE A 112 -23.79 14.52 -4.39
CA PHE A 112 -24.49 15.27 -5.44
C PHE A 112 -24.51 14.56 -6.81
N SER A 113 -23.53 13.70 -7.06
CA SER A 113 -23.40 12.95 -8.33
C SER A 113 -24.08 11.57 -8.30
N ASP A 114 -24.90 11.28 -7.27
CA ASP A 114 -25.51 9.96 -7.06
C ASP A 114 -24.53 8.79 -7.10
N SER A 115 -23.23 9.10 -7.00
CA SER A 115 -22.18 8.10 -6.97
C SER A 115 -21.90 7.73 -5.51
N THR A 116 -22.43 6.59 -5.08
CA THR A 116 -22.17 6.00 -3.75
C THR A 116 -20.68 5.68 -3.50
N MET A 117 -19.85 5.97 -4.49
CA MET A 117 -18.44 5.62 -4.58
C MET A 117 -17.58 6.22 -3.48
N PHE A 118 -17.80 7.52 -3.19
CA PHE A 118 -17.00 8.26 -2.23
C PHE A 118 -17.59 8.22 -0.82
N VAL A 119 -18.86 7.88 -0.70
CA VAL A 119 -19.61 7.89 0.58
C VAL A 119 -19.24 6.68 1.46
N GLN A 120 -18.78 5.58 0.86
CA GLN A 120 -18.42 4.35 1.57
C GLN A 120 -16.99 4.34 2.13
N ALA A 121 -16.22 5.43 1.93
CA ALA A 121 -14.86 5.49 2.46
C ALA A 121 -14.89 5.55 4.00
N SER A 122 -14.34 4.52 4.64
CA SER A 122 -14.17 4.48 6.09
C SER A 122 -13.15 5.53 6.54
N ILE A 123 -13.29 6.03 7.76
CA ILE A 123 -12.35 6.98 8.37
C ILE A 123 -10.91 6.44 8.39
N TYR A 124 -10.74 5.12 8.56
CA TYR A 124 -9.43 4.46 8.53
C TYR A 124 -8.75 4.59 7.17
N GLN A 125 -9.51 4.49 6.09
CA GLN A 125 -8.99 4.60 4.73
C GLN A 125 -8.52 6.02 4.44
N ILE A 126 -9.26 7.02 4.91
CA ILE A 126 -8.86 8.44 4.80
C ILE A 126 -7.54 8.67 5.52
N LEU A 127 -7.38 8.15 6.75
CA LEU A 127 -6.13 8.26 7.51
C LEU A 127 -4.95 7.56 6.79
N ILE A 128 -5.19 6.39 6.19
CA ILE A 128 -4.17 5.67 5.42
C ILE A 128 -3.72 6.50 4.22
N ILE A 129 -4.65 7.11 3.49
CA ILE A 129 -4.33 7.93 2.32
C ILE A 129 -3.58 9.20 2.74
N ILE A 130 -3.94 9.85 3.84
CA ILE A 130 -3.22 11.00 4.38
C ILE A 130 -1.78 10.63 4.73
N THR A 131 -1.57 9.48 5.40
CA THR A 131 -0.22 8.98 5.71
C THR A 131 0.59 8.71 4.44
N LEU A 132 -0.06 8.22 3.40
CA LEU A 132 0.58 7.99 2.11
C LEU A 132 0.97 9.30 1.41
N VAL A 133 0.11 10.30 1.47
CA VAL A 133 0.40 11.65 0.96
C VAL A 133 1.62 12.21 1.67
N GLU A 134 1.75 12.03 2.97
CA GLU A 134 2.94 12.42 3.72
C GLU A 134 4.20 11.76 3.17
N LYS A 135 4.19 10.43 2.98
CA LYS A 135 5.33 9.70 2.40
C LYS A 135 5.70 10.18 1.00
N PHE A 136 4.68 10.44 0.18
CA PHE A 136 4.86 10.96 -1.18
C PHE A 136 5.50 12.35 -1.17
N ILE A 137 5.01 13.27 -0.34
CA ILE A 137 5.56 14.63 -0.25
C ILE A 137 6.97 14.61 0.30
N ASN A 138 7.27 13.78 1.30
CA ASN A 138 8.63 13.61 1.82
C ASN A 138 9.57 13.12 0.71
N ALA A 139 9.17 12.10 -0.03
CA ALA A 139 9.96 11.61 -1.16
C ALA A 139 10.14 12.68 -2.26
N GLN A 140 9.12 13.49 -2.52
CA GLN A 140 9.26 14.62 -3.45
C GLN A 140 10.28 15.65 -2.95
N MET A 141 10.34 15.88 -1.64
CA MET A 141 11.25 16.88 -1.05
C MET A 141 12.69 16.38 -1.02
N GLU A 142 12.89 15.12 -0.69
CA GLU A 142 14.22 14.51 -0.53
C GLU A 142 14.81 14.04 -1.87
N LYS A 143 14.02 13.38 -2.71
CA LYS A 143 14.48 12.66 -3.92
C LYS A 143 14.00 13.28 -5.23
N GLY A 144 13.18 14.32 -5.14
CA GLY A 144 12.60 15.02 -6.28
C GLY A 144 11.31 14.39 -6.80
N TYR A 145 10.58 15.18 -7.62
CA TYR A 145 9.25 14.84 -8.12
C TYR A 145 9.21 13.51 -8.90
N ARG A 146 10.16 13.32 -9.83
CA ARG A 146 10.21 12.14 -10.70
C ARG A 146 10.36 10.84 -9.90
N THR A 147 11.24 10.84 -8.92
CA THR A 147 11.47 9.68 -8.04
C THR A 147 10.24 9.40 -7.17
N ALA A 148 9.59 10.44 -6.63
CA ALA A 148 8.39 10.27 -5.82
C ALA A 148 7.25 9.64 -6.62
N VAL A 149 7.03 10.08 -7.87
CA VAL A 149 6.01 9.50 -8.76
C VAL A 149 6.30 8.03 -9.06
N ILE A 150 7.56 7.69 -9.37
CA ILE A 150 7.95 6.29 -9.62
C ILE A 150 7.69 5.43 -8.37
N LEU A 151 8.11 5.89 -7.19
CA LEU A 151 7.87 5.17 -5.94
C LEU A 151 6.38 4.99 -5.64
N SER A 152 5.55 6.00 -5.97
CA SER A 152 4.09 5.90 -5.79
C SER A 152 3.47 4.87 -6.72
N LEU A 153 3.90 4.85 -8.00
CA LEU A 153 3.43 3.86 -8.97
C LEU A 153 3.85 2.44 -8.58
N GLU A 154 5.11 2.25 -8.19
CA GLU A 154 5.61 0.98 -7.69
C GLU A 154 4.83 0.50 -6.45
N THR A 155 4.54 1.42 -5.53
CA THR A 155 3.74 1.13 -4.33
C THR A 155 2.31 0.72 -4.69
N LEU A 156 1.70 1.44 -5.63
CA LEU A 156 0.35 1.14 -6.10
C LEU A 156 0.27 -0.21 -6.82
N ILE A 157 1.26 -0.53 -7.67
CA ILE A 157 1.34 -1.82 -8.36
C ILE A 157 1.44 -2.95 -7.33
N LEU A 158 2.34 -2.84 -6.34
CA LEU A 158 2.48 -3.85 -5.28
C LEU A 158 1.18 -4.02 -4.49
N ALA A 159 0.55 -2.90 -4.11
CA ALA A 159 -0.71 -2.94 -3.38
C ALA A 159 -1.86 -3.52 -4.21
N SER A 160 -1.88 -3.26 -5.51
CA SER A 160 -2.88 -3.81 -6.43
C SER A 160 -2.75 -5.32 -6.60
N ILE A 161 -1.53 -5.82 -6.79
CA ILE A 161 -1.26 -7.27 -6.85
C ILE A 161 -1.58 -7.90 -5.50
N GLY A 162 -1.19 -7.25 -4.39
CA GLY A 162 -1.53 -7.67 -3.05
C GLY A 162 -3.03 -7.79 -2.83
N ASN A 163 -3.81 -6.81 -3.30
CA ASN A 163 -5.27 -6.87 -3.23
C ASN A 163 -5.84 -8.06 -4.01
N LEU A 164 -5.32 -8.37 -5.20
CA LEU A 164 -5.73 -9.55 -5.96
C LEU A 164 -5.45 -10.85 -5.19
N ILE A 165 -4.29 -10.95 -4.54
CA ILE A 165 -3.93 -12.09 -3.69
C ILE A 165 -4.91 -12.19 -2.51
N MET A 166 -5.16 -11.06 -1.84
CA MET A 166 -6.01 -10.97 -0.65
C MET A 166 -7.49 -11.29 -0.95
N THR A 167 -8.00 -10.93 -2.12
CA THR A 167 -9.38 -11.18 -2.54
C THR A 167 -9.60 -12.61 -3.04
N THR A 168 -8.53 -13.39 -3.24
CA THR A 168 -8.62 -14.78 -3.67
C THR A 168 -9.09 -15.68 -2.52
N THR A 169 -10.35 -16.09 -2.57
CA THR A 169 -10.99 -16.93 -1.53
C THR A 169 -10.22 -18.21 -1.28
N ARG A 170 -9.71 -18.87 -2.32
CA ARG A 170 -8.92 -20.10 -2.21
C ARG A 170 -7.69 -19.96 -1.33
N LEU A 171 -6.99 -18.83 -1.43
CA LEU A 171 -5.80 -18.56 -0.60
C LEU A 171 -6.19 -18.29 0.86
N ARG A 172 -7.24 -17.51 1.08
CA ARG A 172 -7.75 -17.25 2.43
C ARG A 172 -8.18 -18.55 3.13
N ASP A 173 -8.97 -19.37 2.43
CA ASP A 173 -9.41 -20.65 2.97
C ASP A 173 -8.24 -21.60 3.21
N LEU A 174 -7.26 -21.66 2.29
CA LEU A 174 -6.07 -22.48 2.47
C LEU A 174 -5.31 -22.12 3.74
N VAL A 175 -5.12 -20.83 4.00
CA VAL A 175 -4.39 -20.33 5.17
C VAL A 175 -5.22 -20.52 6.44
N PHE A 176 -6.54 -20.31 6.36
CA PHE A 176 -7.44 -20.52 7.48
C PHE A 176 -7.45 -21.98 7.95
N TYR A 177 -7.55 -22.92 7.02
CA TYR A 177 -7.55 -24.35 7.35
C TYR A 177 -6.14 -24.90 7.63
N ASN A 178 -5.09 -24.27 7.09
CA ASN A 178 -3.70 -24.73 7.21
C ASN A 178 -2.77 -23.62 7.70
N PRO A 179 -2.86 -23.17 8.95
CA PRO A 179 -2.04 -22.04 9.46
C PRO A 179 -0.53 -22.36 9.46
N TRP A 180 -0.12 -23.62 9.28
CA TRP A 180 1.29 -24.01 9.07
C TRP A 180 1.93 -23.35 7.86
N VAL A 181 1.13 -22.91 6.88
CA VAL A 181 1.60 -22.13 5.72
C VAL A 181 2.34 -20.87 6.15
N ILE A 182 1.94 -20.25 7.27
CA ILE A 182 2.62 -19.05 7.82
C ILE A 182 4.06 -19.37 8.22
N LEU A 183 4.34 -20.56 8.78
CA LEU A 183 5.70 -20.97 9.13
C LEU A 183 6.58 -21.11 7.88
N ILE A 184 6.01 -21.63 6.78
CA ILE A 184 6.71 -21.72 5.50
C ILE A 184 7.03 -20.31 4.98
N VAL A 185 6.09 -19.38 5.11
CA VAL A 185 6.32 -17.96 4.73
C VAL A 185 7.43 -17.35 5.57
N PHE A 186 7.46 -17.59 6.89
CA PHE A 186 8.55 -17.11 7.75
C PHE A 186 9.90 -17.66 7.34
N ALA A 187 9.96 -18.99 7.08
CA ALA A 187 11.18 -19.61 6.58
C ALA A 187 11.63 -18.98 5.24
N GLY A 188 10.65 -18.73 4.34
CA GLY A 188 10.90 -18.03 3.06
C GLY A 188 11.43 -16.62 3.24
N ILE A 189 10.89 -15.83 4.17
CA ILE A 189 11.37 -14.47 4.48
C ILE A 189 12.80 -14.51 5.01
N ILE A 190 13.13 -15.47 5.90
CA ILE A 190 14.49 -15.66 6.43
C ILE A 190 15.45 -16.03 5.31
N PHE A 191 15.05 -16.94 4.42
CA PHE A 191 15.84 -17.32 3.26
C PHE A 191 16.07 -16.14 2.32
N LEU A 192 15.02 -15.36 2.02
CA LEU A 192 15.13 -14.13 1.23
C LEU A 192 16.06 -13.10 1.89
N GLY A 193 16.07 -13.01 3.23
CA GLY A 193 16.97 -12.12 3.96
C GLY A 193 18.45 -12.49 3.83
N ARG A 194 18.77 -13.75 3.49
CA ARG A 194 20.14 -14.21 3.21
C ARG A 194 20.50 -14.17 1.72
N TYR A 195 19.55 -13.81 0.87
CA TYR A 195 19.77 -13.76 -0.56
C TYR A 195 20.60 -12.53 -0.94
N GLU A 196 21.86 -12.77 -1.31
CA GLU A 196 22.82 -11.75 -1.79
C GLU A 196 22.93 -11.69 -3.33
N GLY A 197 22.03 -12.38 -4.04
CA GLY A 197 22.05 -12.43 -5.51
C GLY A 197 21.63 -11.12 -6.17
N LEU A 198 21.99 -10.97 -7.44
CA LEU A 198 21.59 -9.83 -8.28
C LEU A 198 20.07 -9.77 -8.40
N ARG A 199 19.51 -8.58 -8.22
CA ARG A 199 18.07 -8.33 -8.45
C ARG A 199 17.77 -8.42 -9.94
N ILE A 200 16.57 -8.88 -10.30
CA ILE A 200 16.13 -8.98 -11.71
C ILE A 200 16.26 -7.62 -12.41
N SER A 201 15.91 -6.53 -11.73
CA SER A 201 16.07 -5.17 -12.26
C SER A 201 17.51 -4.79 -12.57
N GLU A 202 18.46 -5.28 -11.77
CA GLU A 202 19.90 -5.08 -11.98
C GLU A 202 20.40 -5.95 -13.13
N TYR A 203 19.95 -7.20 -13.20
CA TYR A 203 20.29 -8.11 -14.30
C TYR A 203 19.86 -7.53 -15.65
N ILE A 204 18.65 -6.98 -15.76
CA ILE A 204 18.17 -6.33 -16.98
C ILE A 204 19.01 -5.09 -17.31
N ARG A 205 19.38 -4.30 -16.32
CA ARG A 205 20.20 -3.09 -16.50
C ARG A 205 21.62 -3.40 -16.98
N PHE A 206 22.21 -4.47 -16.45
CA PHE A 206 23.60 -4.86 -16.78
C PHE A 206 23.70 -5.89 -17.90
N ARG A 207 22.58 -6.35 -18.46
CA ARG A 207 22.54 -7.34 -19.56
C ARG A 207 23.45 -6.95 -20.74
N ARG A 208 23.54 -5.66 -21.07
CA ARG A 208 24.40 -5.15 -22.16
C ARG A 208 25.89 -5.31 -21.87
N ILE A 209 26.28 -5.33 -20.62
CA ILE A 209 27.68 -5.48 -20.19
C ILE A 209 28.04 -6.96 -20.15
N ILE A 210 27.11 -7.81 -19.71
CA ILE A 210 27.30 -9.27 -19.59
C ILE A 210 27.30 -9.94 -20.98
N SER A 211 26.58 -9.38 -21.96
CA SER A 211 26.50 -9.92 -23.33
C SER A 211 27.73 -9.60 -24.19
N ASN A 212 28.65 -8.73 -23.74
CA ASN A 212 29.86 -8.33 -24.47
C ASN A 212 31.14 -8.94 -23.90
N GLN A 213 31.03 -9.91 -23.00
CA GLN A 213 32.07 -10.83 -22.57
C GLN A 213 31.83 -12.23 -23.14
#